data_5640c75535d3088ce44f1e654026d20e
#
_entry.id   5640c75535d3088ce44f1e654026d20e
#
_cell.length_a   1.000
_cell.length_b   1.000
_cell.length_c   1.000
_cell.angle_alpha   90.00
_cell.angle_beta   90.00
_cell.angle_gamma   90.00
#
_symmetry.space_group_name_H-M   'P 1'
#
loop_
_entity.id
_entity.type
_entity.pdbx_description
1 polymer ?
#
loop_
_entity_poly.entity_id
_entity_poly.type
_entity_poly.pdbx_seq_one_letter_code
_entity_poly.pdbx_strand_id
1 'polypeptide(L)'
;MFAVFHKLDNLIAMTDWNGKQIDGPLEEVSGIGDLSAKWEAWGWNVIVADGHDFDSILKAFELAKAGKGSDKPTMILFKTEMGHGVDFMAGTHKYHGSVPKPEQLEDALKQLGETPLGDF
;
A
#
# COMPACT_ATOMS: atom_id res chain seq x y z
N MET A 1 11.85 14.83 6.33
CA MET A 1 13.05 15.44 6.96
C MET A 1 12.89 15.69 8.45
N PHE A 2 11.81 16.31 8.95
CA PHE A 2 11.59 16.57 10.37
C PHE A 2 11.75 15.32 11.27
N ALA A 3 11.09 14.21 10.94
CA ALA A 3 11.17 12.96 11.70
C ALA A 3 12.60 12.42 11.84
N VAL A 4 13.38 12.52 10.77
CA VAL A 4 14.79 12.10 10.78
C VAL A 4 15.65 13.04 11.64
N PHE A 5 15.46 14.35 11.51
CA PHE A 5 16.17 15.33 12.31
C PHE A 5 15.92 15.13 13.82
N HIS A 6 14.69 14.79 14.20
CA HIS A 6 14.30 14.51 15.59
C HIS A 6 14.49 13.06 16.02
N LYS A 7 15.07 12.20 15.14
CA LYS A 7 15.38 10.80 15.44
C LYS A 7 14.16 10.01 15.94
N LEU A 8 13.02 10.17 15.27
CA LEU A 8 11.76 9.54 15.66
C LEU A 8 11.75 8.07 15.22
N ASP A 9 12.55 7.23 15.87
CA ASP A 9 12.74 5.83 15.53
C ASP A 9 11.55 4.92 15.91
N ASN A 10 10.59 5.42 16.62
CA ASN A 10 9.31 4.78 16.90
C ASN A 10 8.20 5.19 15.92
N LEU A 11 8.49 6.04 14.94
CA LEU A 11 7.56 6.39 13.88
C LEU A 11 7.64 5.35 12.75
N ILE A 12 6.51 4.71 12.50
CA ILE A 12 6.31 3.82 11.34
C ILE A 12 5.27 4.49 10.44
N ALA A 13 5.67 4.85 9.24
CA ALA A 13 4.78 5.35 8.21
C ALA A 13 4.59 4.28 7.13
N MET A 14 3.45 4.32 6.45
CA MET A 14 3.10 3.36 5.41
C MET A 14 2.66 4.08 4.15
N THR A 15 2.98 3.50 3.01
CA THR A 15 2.47 3.93 1.71
C THR A 15 1.79 2.77 1.02
N ASP A 16 0.53 2.93 0.64
CA ASP A 16 -0.15 2.11 -0.35
C ASP A 16 0.44 2.47 -1.73
N TRP A 17 1.30 1.59 -2.24
CA TRP A 17 2.01 1.81 -3.51
C TRP A 17 1.34 1.00 -4.63
N ASN A 18 0.16 1.41 -5.03
CA ASN A 18 -0.70 0.72 -5.98
C ASN A 18 -0.43 1.08 -7.46
N GLY A 19 0.51 1.97 -7.74
CA GLY A 19 0.90 2.34 -9.09
C GLY A 19 -0.13 3.17 -9.87
N LYS A 20 -1.19 3.63 -9.22
CA LYS A 20 -2.28 4.39 -9.84
C LYS A 20 -2.54 5.70 -9.11
N GLN A 21 -3.23 6.58 -9.78
CA GLN A 21 -3.88 7.76 -9.23
C GLN A 21 -5.19 7.99 -9.99
N ILE A 22 -5.97 8.99 -9.57
CA ILE A 22 -7.33 9.25 -10.09
C ILE A 22 -7.40 9.23 -11.62
N ASP A 23 -6.43 9.85 -12.31
CA ASP A 23 -6.45 10.08 -13.75
C ASP A 23 -5.72 8.98 -14.57
N GLY A 24 -5.06 8.02 -13.92
CA GLY A 24 -4.35 6.97 -14.65
C GLY A 24 -3.19 6.31 -13.90
N PRO A 25 -2.37 5.56 -14.64
CA PRO A 25 -1.11 5.03 -14.10
C PRO A 25 -0.17 6.17 -13.66
N LEU A 26 0.58 5.94 -12.57
CA LEU A 26 1.55 6.93 -12.07
C LEU A 26 2.52 7.39 -13.14
N GLU A 27 3.02 6.47 -13.97
CA GLU A 27 4.02 6.76 -15.00
C GLU A 27 3.52 7.68 -16.11
N GLU A 28 2.21 7.64 -16.39
CA GLU A 28 1.57 8.43 -17.44
C GLU A 28 1.12 9.81 -16.93
N VAL A 29 0.70 9.88 -15.66
CA VAL A 29 0.12 11.13 -15.10
C VAL A 29 1.21 11.95 -14.39
N SER A 30 1.93 11.35 -13.44
CA SER A 30 3.00 12.01 -12.71
C SER A 30 3.92 10.95 -12.10
N GLY A 31 4.93 10.53 -12.83
CA GLY A 31 5.88 9.52 -12.39
C GLY A 31 6.61 9.93 -11.11
N ILE A 32 6.59 9.06 -10.11
CA ILE A 32 7.28 9.30 -8.84
C ILE A 32 8.71 8.74 -8.81
N GLY A 33 9.14 8.05 -9.86
CA GLY A 33 10.46 7.42 -9.94
C GLY A 33 10.67 6.34 -8.87
N ASP A 34 11.91 6.15 -8.44
CA ASP A 34 12.24 5.21 -7.38
C ASP A 34 11.85 5.77 -6.01
N LEU A 35 10.71 5.30 -5.50
CA LEU A 35 10.16 5.75 -4.22
C LEU A 35 11.02 5.28 -3.03
N SER A 36 11.60 4.08 -3.11
CA SER A 36 12.49 3.56 -2.05
C SER A 36 13.72 4.44 -1.90
N ALA A 37 14.41 4.69 -3.01
CA ALA A 37 15.61 5.53 -3.01
C ALA A 37 15.33 6.96 -2.50
N LYS A 38 14.14 7.50 -2.76
CA LYS A 38 13.75 8.82 -2.24
C LYS A 38 13.61 8.84 -0.73
N TRP A 39 12.93 7.85 -0.14
CA TRP A 39 12.80 7.75 1.31
C TRP A 39 14.15 7.48 1.99
N GLU A 40 14.99 6.61 1.41
CA GLU A 40 16.35 6.35 1.88
C GLU A 40 17.22 7.63 1.85
N ALA A 41 17.15 8.40 0.77
CA ALA A 41 17.87 9.66 0.65
C ALA A 41 17.43 10.70 1.70
N TRP A 42 16.18 10.65 2.17
CA TRP A 42 15.71 11.46 3.29
C TRP A 42 16.12 10.92 4.66
N GLY A 43 16.81 9.78 4.71
CA GLY A 43 17.35 9.18 5.94
C GLY A 43 16.40 8.22 6.66
N TRP A 44 15.34 7.75 6.01
CA TRP A 44 14.43 6.76 6.55
C TRP A 44 14.97 5.33 6.37
N ASN A 45 14.63 4.43 7.28
CA ASN A 45 14.66 3.00 6.99
C ASN A 45 13.50 2.66 6.06
N VAL A 46 13.76 1.89 5.00
CA VAL A 46 12.75 1.53 4.01
C VAL A 46 12.55 0.03 3.97
N ILE A 47 11.30 -0.40 4.03
CA ILE A 47 10.88 -1.79 3.89
C ILE A 47 9.88 -1.84 2.75
N VAL A 48 10.13 -2.72 1.77
CA VAL A 48 9.18 -3.00 0.69
C VAL A 48 8.53 -4.34 0.96
N ALA A 49 7.22 -4.40 0.92
CA ALA A 49 6.45 -5.60 1.23
C ALA A 49 5.29 -5.79 0.25
N ASP A 50 4.82 -7.04 0.10
CA ASP A 50 3.57 -7.34 -0.60
C ASP A 50 2.40 -6.96 0.32
N GLY A 51 1.56 -6.02 -0.15
CA GLY A 51 0.41 -5.53 0.60
C GLY A 51 -0.84 -6.41 0.50
N HIS A 52 -0.79 -7.50 -0.27
CA HIS A 52 -1.86 -8.49 -0.37
C HIS A 52 -1.52 -9.82 0.31
N ASP A 53 -0.31 -9.96 0.86
CA ASP A 53 0.10 -11.13 1.64
C ASP A 53 0.23 -10.80 3.12
N PHE A 54 -0.61 -11.40 3.97
CA PHE A 54 -0.60 -11.15 5.42
C PHE A 54 0.72 -11.52 6.09
N ASP A 55 1.40 -12.57 5.65
CA ASP A 55 2.70 -12.96 6.20
C ASP A 55 3.77 -11.92 5.87
N SER A 56 3.75 -11.37 4.66
CA SER A 56 4.61 -10.27 4.24
C SER A 56 4.34 -9.00 5.04
N ILE A 57 3.07 -8.67 5.25
CA ILE A 57 2.64 -7.50 6.05
C ILE A 57 3.12 -7.64 7.50
N LEU A 58 2.87 -8.78 8.15
CA LEU A 58 3.28 -9.02 9.53
C LEU A 58 4.79 -8.95 9.70
N LYS A 59 5.55 -9.57 8.78
CA LYS A 59 7.00 -9.50 8.76
C LYS A 59 7.53 -8.09 8.59
N ALA A 60 6.90 -7.27 7.74
CA ALA A 60 7.27 -5.87 7.57
C ALA A 60 7.10 -5.07 8.88
N PHE A 61 6.02 -5.30 9.62
CA PHE A 61 5.82 -4.67 10.93
C PHE A 61 6.81 -5.15 11.99
N GLU A 62 7.17 -6.43 11.99
CA GLU A 62 8.20 -6.96 12.90
C GLU A 62 9.56 -6.29 12.64
N LEU A 63 9.96 -6.19 11.36
CA LEU A 63 11.19 -5.51 10.96
C LEU A 63 11.16 -4.02 11.33
N ALA A 64 10.03 -3.34 11.11
CA ALA A 64 9.89 -1.93 11.46
C ALA A 64 10.02 -1.70 12.98
N LYS A 65 9.40 -2.57 13.80
CA LYS A 65 9.53 -2.52 15.27
C LYS A 65 10.95 -2.82 15.75
N ALA A 66 11.64 -3.75 15.08
CA ALA A 66 13.04 -4.07 15.40
C ALA A 66 14.00 -2.89 15.10
N GLY A 67 13.60 -1.95 14.25
CA GLY A 67 14.34 -0.73 13.95
C GLY A 67 14.37 0.31 15.08
N LYS A 68 13.60 0.13 16.15
CA LYS A 68 13.63 1.00 17.33
C LYS A 68 15.03 1.01 17.96
N GLY A 69 15.57 2.18 18.22
CA GLY A 69 16.95 2.38 18.69
C GLY A 69 17.93 2.71 17.56
N SER A 70 17.47 2.76 16.30
CA SER A 70 18.31 3.10 15.14
C SER A 70 18.45 4.60 14.89
N ASP A 71 17.77 5.45 15.66
CA ASP A 71 17.67 6.90 15.44
C ASP A 71 17.02 7.28 14.08
N LYS A 72 16.31 6.35 13.43
CA LYS A 72 15.68 6.55 12.12
C LYS A 72 14.24 6.11 12.11
N PRO A 73 13.31 6.92 11.58
CA PRO A 73 11.94 6.47 11.31
C PRO A 73 11.92 5.41 10.21
N THR A 74 10.88 4.61 10.18
CA THR A 74 10.70 3.55 9.18
C THR A 74 9.53 3.86 8.26
N MET A 75 9.73 3.71 6.96
CA MET A 75 8.72 3.73 5.91
C MET A 75 8.50 2.31 5.39
N ILE A 76 7.26 1.83 5.44
CA ILE A 76 6.87 0.58 4.77
C ILE A 76 6.16 0.95 3.46
N LEU A 77 6.68 0.46 2.34
CA LEU A 77 6.09 0.60 1.02
C LEU A 77 5.35 -0.70 0.68
N PHE A 78 4.05 -0.72 0.83
CA PHE A 78 3.23 -1.86 0.46
C PHE A 78 2.91 -1.83 -1.03
N LYS A 79 3.44 -2.80 -1.78
CA LYS A 79 3.02 -3.02 -3.16
C LYS A 79 1.64 -3.64 -3.15
N THR A 80 0.70 -2.94 -3.74
CA THR A 80 -0.71 -3.33 -3.82
C THR A 80 -1.21 -3.20 -5.25
N GLU A 81 -2.38 -3.73 -5.50
CA GLU A 81 -3.12 -3.58 -6.74
C GLU A 81 -4.49 -2.98 -6.43
N MET A 82 -4.81 -1.86 -7.06
CA MET A 82 -6.15 -1.27 -6.93
C MET A 82 -7.20 -2.23 -7.48
N GLY A 83 -8.27 -2.48 -6.71
CA GLY A 83 -9.34 -3.41 -7.08
C GLY A 83 -8.96 -4.90 -6.99
N HIS A 84 -7.92 -5.24 -6.23
CA HIS A 84 -7.47 -6.62 -6.03
C HIS A 84 -8.61 -7.57 -5.65
N GLY A 85 -8.63 -8.76 -6.26
CA GLY A 85 -9.64 -9.79 -6.04
C GLY A 85 -10.88 -9.68 -6.93
N VAL A 86 -11.03 -8.60 -7.71
CA VAL A 86 -12.17 -8.41 -8.63
C VAL A 86 -11.64 -8.08 -10.02
N ASP A 87 -11.83 -8.98 -10.97
CA ASP A 87 -11.19 -8.98 -12.30
C ASP A 87 -11.41 -7.69 -13.10
N PHE A 88 -12.64 -7.15 -13.11
CA PHE A 88 -12.95 -5.92 -13.84
C PHE A 88 -12.51 -4.64 -13.12
N MET A 89 -12.07 -4.76 -11.85
CA MET A 89 -11.55 -3.64 -11.03
C MET A 89 -10.02 -3.68 -10.92
N ALA A 90 -9.43 -4.88 -10.97
CA ALA A 90 -8.02 -5.10 -10.76
C ALA A 90 -7.15 -4.29 -11.73
N GLY A 91 -6.17 -3.57 -11.19
CA GLY A 91 -5.20 -2.81 -11.95
C GLY A 91 -5.75 -1.60 -12.73
N THR A 92 -7.03 -1.22 -12.55
CA THR A 92 -7.61 -0.03 -13.19
C THR A 92 -7.86 1.10 -12.20
N HIS A 93 -7.64 2.35 -12.63
CA HIS A 93 -7.94 3.55 -11.85
C HIS A 93 -9.43 3.94 -11.86
N LYS A 94 -10.25 3.35 -12.75
CA LYS A 94 -11.64 3.74 -13.01
C LYS A 94 -12.54 3.67 -11.77
N TYR A 95 -12.26 2.75 -10.86
CA TYR A 95 -13.04 2.54 -9.65
C TYR A 95 -12.53 3.32 -8.43
N HIS A 96 -11.53 4.19 -8.60
CA HIS A 96 -11.06 5.04 -7.51
C HIS A 96 -12.17 5.94 -6.92
N GLY A 97 -13.03 6.45 -7.78
CA GLY A 97 -14.15 7.31 -7.39
C GLY A 97 -15.51 6.88 -7.95
N SER A 98 -15.62 5.65 -8.45
CA SER A 98 -16.86 5.15 -9.07
C SER A 98 -17.42 3.98 -8.31
N VAL A 99 -18.74 4.00 -8.07
CA VAL A 99 -19.46 2.89 -7.43
C VAL A 99 -19.78 1.84 -8.49
N PRO A 100 -19.58 0.54 -8.21
CA PRO A 100 -20.03 -0.54 -9.09
C PRO A 100 -21.54 -0.47 -9.33
N LYS A 101 -21.98 -0.82 -10.53
CA LYS A 101 -23.41 -1.01 -10.82
C LYS A 101 -23.93 -2.26 -10.11
N PRO A 102 -25.26 -2.40 -9.90
CA PRO A 102 -25.83 -3.58 -9.20
C PRO A 102 -25.36 -4.92 -9.77
N GLU A 103 -25.33 -5.07 -11.10
CA GLU A 103 -24.88 -6.31 -11.76
C GLU A 103 -23.39 -6.58 -11.50
N GLN A 104 -22.58 -5.51 -11.47
CA GLN A 104 -21.15 -5.61 -11.17
C GLN A 104 -20.90 -5.93 -9.69
N LEU A 105 -21.76 -5.46 -8.79
CA LEU A 105 -21.67 -5.80 -7.37
C LEU A 105 -21.86 -7.31 -7.14
N GLU A 106 -22.89 -7.91 -7.77
CA GLU A 106 -23.12 -9.36 -7.67
C GLU A 106 -21.91 -10.17 -8.17
N ASP A 107 -21.31 -9.75 -9.29
CA ASP A 107 -20.13 -10.43 -9.85
C ASP A 107 -18.88 -10.24 -8.96
N ALA A 108 -18.69 -9.06 -8.40
CA ALA A 108 -17.59 -8.81 -7.47
C ALA A 108 -17.71 -9.67 -6.21
N LEU A 109 -18.90 -9.75 -5.61
CA LEU A 109 -19.14 -10.57 -4.41
C LEU A 109 -18.91 -12.06 -4.67
N LYS A 110 -19.26 -12.57 -5.85
CA LYS A 110 -18.96 -13.97 -6.22
C LYS A 110 -17.46 -14.26 -6.31
N GLN A 111 -16.67 -13.27 -6.76
CA GLN A 111 -15.20 -13.40 -6.89
C GLN A 111 -14.48 -13.32 -5.55
N LEU A 112 -14.98 -12.50 -4.62
CA LEU A 112 -14.36 -12.31 -3.29
C LEU A 112 -14.62 -13.49 -2.34
N GLY A 113 -15.63 -14.32 -2.62
CA GLY A 113 -16.02 -15.44 -1.77
C GLY A 113 -16.67 -15.01 -0.45
N GLU A 114 -17.06 -16.00 0.34
CA GLU A 114 -17.67 -15.78 1.65
C GLU A 114 -16.59 -15.56 2.73
N THR A 115 -16.85 -14.65 3.65
CA THR A 115 -16.01 -14.48 4.84
C THR A 115 -16.50 -15.37 5.98
N PRO A 116 -15.60 -16.04 6.73
CA PRO A 116 -16.00 -16.84 7.90
C PRO A 116 -16.55 -15.98 9.04
N LEU A 117 -16.45 -14.66 8.95
CA LEU A 117 -16.94 -13.72 9.96
C LEU A 117 -18.41 -13.34 9.75
N GLY A 118 -19.05 -13.81 8.67
CA GLY A 118 -20.43 -13.48 8.30
C GLY A 118 -20.55 -12.08 7.65
N ASP A 119 -21.75 -11.76 7.21
CA ASP A 119 -22.06 -10.43 6.67
C ASP A 119 -22.19 -9.42 7.82
N PHE A 120 -21.64 -8.23 7.60
CA PHE A 120 -21.77 -7.11 8.55
C PHE A 120 -22.94 -6.22 8.19
#